data_eeb3c8ddb19d504f3245ae28059b62d8
#
_entry.id   eeb3c8ddb19d504f3245ae28059b62d8
#
_cell.length_a   1.000
_cell.length_b   1.000
_cell.length_c   1.000
_cell.angle_alpha   90.00
_cell.angle_beta   90.00
_cell.angle_gamma   90.00
#
_symmetry.space_group_name_H-M   'P 1'
#
loop_
_entity.id
_entity.type
_entity.pdbx_description
1 polymer ?
#
loop_
_entity_poly.entity_id
_entity_poly.type
_entity_poly.pdbx_seq_one_letter_code
_entity_poly.pdbx_strand_id
1 'polypeptide(L)'
;IMRKILFILAITPFLAFSQQTKEVLFVGNSYTYYNNMPQLVEQIALSFGDTLIYESSTPGGANFNAHSTNAQTLAKINQQQWDYVVLQAQSQEPSFSPGQVANNTYPYAEILVDSIHANSSCTEPLFFMTWGRKYGDQQNCAAYPPICTYLGMQQRLRESYLEMAFNDSASCAPVGMAWKKSIAIDS
;
A
#
# COMPACT_ATOMS: atom_id res chain seq x y z
N ILE A 1 34.16 18.19 -61.61
CA ILE A 1 33.96 17.09 -60.64
C ILE A 1 33.08 17.63 -59.52
N MET A 2 31.75 17.40 -59.51
CA MET A 2 30.83 17.78 -58.48
C MET A 2 30.84 16.75 -57.32
N ARG A 3 31.30 17.15 -56.16
CA ARG A 3 31.30 16.33 -54.93
C ARG A 3 29.88 16.40 -54.33
N LYS A 4 29.12 15.30 -54.39
CA LYS A 4 27.81 15.16 -53.71
C LYS A 4 28.07 14.96 -52.21
N ILE A 5 27.70 15.97 -51.40
CA ILE A 5 27.71 15.86 -49.93
C ILE A 5 26.42 15.12 -49.55
N LEU A 6 26.56 13.93 -48.98
CA LEU A 6 25.43 13.13 -48.44
C LEU A 6 25.23 13.58 -46.98
N PHE A 7 24.14 14.30 -46.71
CA PHE A 7 23.73 14.62 -45.33
C PHE A 7 23.04 13.38 -44.73
N ILE A 8 23.72 12.70 -43.82
CA ILE A 8 23.12 11.63 -43.01
C ILE A 8 22.40 12.31 -41.84
N LEU A 9 21.07 12.40 -41.91
CA LEU A 9 20.21 12.84 -40.81
C LEU A 9 20.15 11.70 -39.76
N ALA A 10 20.91 11.82 -38.67
CA ALA A 10 20.87 10.90 -37.55
C ALA A 10 19.57 11.13 -36.79
N ILE A 11 18.56 10.28 -36.99
CA ILE A 11 17.33 10.23 -36.20
C ILE A 11 17.67 9.53 -34.89
N THR A 12 17.98 10.31 -33.84
CA THR A 12 18.05 9.79 -32.48
C THR A 12 16.63 9.53 -31.98
N PRO A 13 16.26 8.32 -31.54
CA PRO A 13 14.97 8.10 -30.91
C PRO A 13 14.91 8.90 -29.61
N PHE A 14 14.11 9.94 -29.57
CA PHE A 14 13.68 10.58 -28.33
C PHE A 14 12.78 9.58 -27.61
N LEU A 15 13.29 8.96 -26.54
CA LEU A 15 12.45 8.26 -25.56
C LEU A 15 11.65 9.35 -24.83
N ALA A 16 10.47 9.65 -25.34
CA ALA A 16 9.52 10.47 -24.63
C ALA A 16 9.00 9.63 -23.44
N PHE A 17 9.51 9.87 -22.24
CA PHE A 17 8.84 9.42 -21.02
C PHE A 17 7.51 10.20 -20.93
N SER A 18 6.41 9.50 -21.16
CA SER A 18 5.09 10.11 -20.94
C SER A 18 4.90 10.29 -19.45
N GLN A 19 4.76 11.54 -19.02
CA GLN A 19 4.32 11.86 -17.66
C GLN A 19 2.96 11.22 -17.43
N GLN A 20 2.83 10.46 -16.32
CA GLN A 20 1.56 9.87 -15.92
C GLN A 20 0.95 10.65 -14.76
N THR A 21 -0.37 10.77 -14.79
CA THR A 21 -1.14 11.23 -13.63
C THR A 21 -1.88 10.05 -13.04
N LYS A 22 -1.78 9.88 -11.71
CA LYS A 22 -2.45 8.82 -10.96
C LYS A 22 -3.29 9.41 -9.85
N GLU A 23 -4.52 8.93 -9.71
CA GLU A 23 -5.45 9.29 -8.67
C GLU A 23 -5.49 8.18 -7.62
N VAL A 24 -5.14 8.51 -6.36
CA VAL A 24 -4.92 7.52 -5.30
C VAL A 24 -5.70 7.88 -4.05
N LEU A 25 -6.47 6.92 -3.53
CA LEU A 25 -7.08 7.04 -2.21
C LEU A 25 -6.28 6.23 -1.18
N PHE A 26 -5.87 6.86 -0.08
CA PHE A 26 -5.25 6.17 1.05
C PHE A 26 -6.29 5.90 2.14
N VAL A 27 -6.53 4.64 2.43
CA VAL A 27 -7.40 4.17 3.52
C VAL A 27 -6.54 3.49 4.58
N GLY A 28 -6.55 4.02 5.80
CA GLY A 28 -5.67 3.51 6.85
C GLY A 28 -5.86 4.24 8.18
N ASN A 29 -4.78 4.41 8.92
CA ASN A 29 -4.78 5.06 10.23
C ASN A 29 -3.51 5.90 10.44
N SER A 30 -3.04 6.03 11.68
CA SER A 30 -1.83 6.80 11.97
C SER A 30 -0.58 6.32 11.22
N TYR A 31 -0.46 5.06 10.85
CA TYR A 31 0.65 4.57 10.04
C TYR A 31 0.65 5.16 8.62
N THR A 32 -0.48 5.62 8.14
CA THR A 32 -0.62 6.31 6.86
C THR A 32 -0.43 7.82 6.99
N TYR A 33 -1.07 8.48 7.97
CA TYR A 33 -1.00 9.94 8.05
C TYR A 33 0.25 10.46 8.76
N TYR A 34 0.92 9.64 9.58
CA TYR A 34 2.10 10.09 10.33
C TYR A 34 3.21 10.52 9.37
N ASN A 35 3.90 11.62 9.71
CA ASN A 35 4.89 12.27 8.84
C ASN A 35 4.36 12.64 7.44
N ASN A 36 3.04 12.76 7.29
CA ASN A 36 2.40 13.10 6.01
C ASN A 36 2.83 12.18 4.86
N MET A 37 2.78 10.86 5.10
CA MET A 37 3.27 9.84 4.16
C MET A 37 2.65 9.95 2.76
N PRO A 38 1.32 10.21 2.58
CA PRO A 38 0.76 10.39 1.25
C PRO A 38 1.44 11.52 0.45
N GLN A 39 1.75 12.65 1.09
CA GLN A 39 2.48 13.75 0.45
C GLN A 39 3.92 13.36 0.11
N LEU A 40 4.59 12.55 0.94
CA LEU A 40 5.92 12.06 0.60
C LEU A 40 5.89 11.17 -0.64
N VAL A 41 4.86 10.33 -0.79
CA VAL A 41 4.67 9.50 -1.99
C VAL A 41 4.43 10.39 -3.23
N GLU A 42 3.60 11.43 -3.11
CA GLU A 42 3.38 12.43 -4.16
C GLU A 42 4.71 13.11 -4.59
N GLN A 43 5.51 13.56 -3.63
CA GLN A 43 6.81 14.19 -3.91
C GLN A 43 7.81 13.24 -4.59
N ILE A 44 7.79 11.97 -4.21
CA ILE A 44 8.60 10.94 -4.85
C ILE A 44 8.13 10.74 -6.30
N ALA A 45 6.84 10.57 -6.55
CA ALA A 45 6.29 10.46 -7.90
C ALA A 45 6.70 11.66 -8.77
N LEU A 46 6.55 12.88 -8.23
CA LEU A 46 6.94 14.11 -8.92
C LEU A 46 8.43 14.13 -9.26
N SER A 47 9.31 13.60 -8.41
CA SER A 47 10.76 13.54 -8.68
C SER A 47 11.11 12.63 -9.85
N PHE A 48 10.22 11.70 -10.22
CA PHE A 48 10.32 10.84 -11.40
C PHE A 48 9.58 11.42 -12.63
N GLY A 49 8.96 12.58 -12.49
CA GLY A 49 8.22 13.24 -13.56
C GLY A 49 6.73 12.86 -13.62
N ASP A 50 6.26 12.06 -12.68
CA ASP A 50 4.85 11.66 -12.60
C ASP A 50 4.07 12.58 -11.65
N THR A 51 2.75 12.68 -11.85
CA THR A 51 1.83 13.42 -10.97
C THR A 51 0.98 12.42 -10.21
N LEU A 52 0.93 12.57 -8.89
CA LEU A 52 0.03 11.82 -8.04
C LEU A 52 -0.96 12.79 -7.37
N ILE A 53 -2.25 12.59 -7.62
CA ILE A 53 -3.35 13.30 -6.95
C ILE A 53 -3.91 12.36 -5.90
N TYR A 54 -3.99 12.79 -4.64
CA TYR A 54 -4.44 11.88 -3.60
C TYR A 54 -5.47 12.47 -2.67
N GLU A 55 -6.27 11.57 -2.11
CA GLU A 55 -7.09 11.80 -0.93
C GLU A 55 -6.79 10.73 0.13
N SER A 56 -7.31 10.93 1.35
CA SER A 56 -7.15 9.95 2.41
C SER A 56 -8.33 9.87 3.35
N SER A 57 -8.58 8.65 3.86
CA SER A 57 -9.47 8.36 4.98
C SER A 57 -8.67 7.59 6.02
N THR A 58 -8.16 8.32 7.03
CA THR A 58 -7.16 7.77 7.96
C THR A 58 -7.47 8.09 9.43
N PRO A 59 -8.66 7.76 9.95
CA PRO A 59 -8.97 7.96 11.36
C PRO A 59 -8.00 7.18 12.25
N GLY A 60 -7.58 7.81 13.36
CA GLY A 60 -6.57 7.24 14.26
C GLY A 60 -6.99 5.87 14.81
N GLY A 61 -6.10 4.87 14.69
CA GLY A 61 -6.32 3.52 15.20
C GLY A 61 -7.32 2.67 14.42
N ALA A 62 -7.91 3.18 13.34
CA ALA A 62 -8.87 2.43 12.52
C ALA A 62 -8.26 1.14 11.97
N ASN A 63 -9.08 0.10 11.93
CA ASN A 63 -8.82 -1.17 11.28
C ASN A 63 -9.78 -1.38 10.09
N PHE A 64 -9.66 -2.48 9.37
CA PHE A 64 -10.52 -2.75 8.23
C PHE A 64 -11.99 -2.88 8.61
N ASN A 65 -12.33 -3.45 9.77
CA ASN A 65 -13.71 -3.49 10.27
C ASN A 65 -14.26 -2.07 10.44
N ALA A 66 -13.52 -1.17 11.08
CA ALA A 66 -13.96 0.21 11.23
C ALA A 66 -14.16 0.90 9.88
N HIS A 67 -13.26 0.69 8.91
CA HIS A 67 -13.39 1.27 7.57
C HIS A 67 -14.56 0.70 6.77
N SER A 68 -14.81 -0.61 6.84
CA SER A 68 -15.88 -1.29 6.09
C SER A 68 -17.30 -0.81 6.45
N THR A 69 -17.44 -0.16 7.62
CA THR A 69 -18.71 0.42 8.10
C THR A 69 -18.69 1.94 8.22
N ASN A 70 -17.55 2.59 7.95
CA ASN A 70 -17.42 4.04 8.06
C ASN A 70 -17.98 4.73 6.81
N ALA A 71 -19.06 5.50 7.00
CA ALA A 71 -19.72 6.20 5.91
C ALA A 71 -18.81 7.17 5.14
N GLN A 72 -17.85 7.82 5.82
CA GLN A 72 -16.89 8.72 5.17
C GLN A 72 -15.88 7.97 4.32
N THR A 73 -15.38 6.83 4.80
CA THR A 73 -14.47 5.96 4.02
C THR A 73 -15.18 5.46 2.76
N LEU A 74 -16.38 4.90 2.92
CA LEU A 74 -17.16 4.37 1.80
C LEU A 74 -17.56 5.48 0.81
N ALA A 75 -17.90 6.68 1.30
CA ALA A 75 -18.18 7.82 0.43
C ALA A 75 -16.94 8.22 -0.40
N LYS A 76 -15.73 8.20 0.19
CA LYS A 76 -14.48 8.49 -0.55
C LYS A 76 -14.14 7.39 -1.57
N ILE A 77 -14.35 6.13 -1.26
CA ILE A 77 -14.19 5.04 -2.24
C ILE A 77 -15.10 5.28 -3.45
N ASN A 78 -16.33 5.71 -3.21
CA ASN A 78 -17.34 5.94 -4.26
C ASN A 78 -17.28 7.35 -4.91
N GLN A 79 -16.38 8.23 -4.50
CA GLN A 79 -16.32 9.62 -4.93
C GLN A 79 -15.94 9.76 -6.41
N GLN A 80 -15.07 8.89 -6.88
CA GLN A 80 -14.56 8.89 -8.25
C GLN A 80 -13.98 7.53 -8.64
N GLN A 81 -13.53 7.39 -9.88
CA GLN A 81 -12.75 6.23 -10.33
C GLN A 81 -11.28 6.46 -9.97
N TRP A 82 -10.80 5.78 -8.94
CA TRP A 82 -9.40 5.82 -8.54
C TRP A 82 -8.54 4.93 -9.43
N ASP A 83 -7.27 5.30 -9.68
CA ASP A 83 -6.30 4.34 -10.21
C ASP A 83 -5.94 3.30 -9.15
N TYR A 84 -5.71 3.75 -7.90
CA TYR A 84 -5.37 2.88 -6.78
C TYR A 84 -6.16 3.27 -5.53
N VAL A 85 -6.58 2.26 -4.78
CA VAL A 85 -7.01 2.43 -3.38
C VAL A 85 -6.06 1.66 -2.48
N VAL A 86 -5.25 2.40 -1.71
CA VAL A 86 -4.26 1.85 -0.80
C VAL A 86 -4.93 1.49 0.52
N LEU A 87 -4.86 0.22 0.92
CA LEU A 87 -5.50 -0.33 2.11
C LEU A 87 -4.43 -0.69 3.16
N GLN A 88 -4.39 0.07 4.27
CA GLN A 88 -3.49 -0.18 5.39
C GLN A 88 -4.29 -0.65 6.61
N ALA A 89 -4.07 -1.92 7.00
CA ALA A 89 -4.70 -2.50 8.19
C ALA A 89 -4.11 -1.92 9.50
N GLN A 90 -4.80 -2.13 10.61
CA GLN A 90 -4.28 -1.78 11.94
C GLN A 90 -2.91 -2.44 12.17
N SER A 91 -1.99 -1.72 12.81
CA SER A 91 -0.56 -2.03 12.83
C SER A 91 -0.19 -3.43 13.33
N GLN A 92 -0.99 -4.02 14.22
CA GLN A 92 -0.69 -5.31 14.85
C GLN A 92 -1.66 -6.43 14.45
N GLU A 93 -2.91 -6.12 14.06
CA GLU A 93 -3.92 -7.14 13.75
C GLU A 93 -3.45 -8.17 12.72
N PRO A 94 -2.84 -7.81 11.58
CA PRO A 94 -2.38 -8.81 10.62
C PRO A 94 -1.20 -9.66 11.13
N SER A 95 -0.59 -9.31 12.27
CA SER A 95 0.46 -10.12 12.88
C SER A 95 -0.05 -11.17 13.86
N PHE A 96 -1.31 -11.15 14.23
CA PHE A 96 -1.88 -12.10 15.18
C PHE A 96 -1.91 -13.54 14.65
N SER A 97 -2.42 -14.47 15.44
CA SER A 97 -2.50 -15.87 15.03
C SER A 97 -3.36 -16.01 13.76
N PRO A 98 -3.08 -17.01 12.89
CA PRO A 98 -3.82 -17.19 11.66
C PRO A 98 -5.35 -17.22 11.84
N GLY A 99 -5.84 -17.89 12.88
CA GLY A 99 -7.27 -17.94 13.19
C GLY A 99 -7.84 -16.57 13.59
N GLN A 100 -7.10 -15.74 14.31
CA GLN A 100 -7.54 -14.39 14.65
C GLN A 100 -7.58 -13.48 13.40
N VAL A 101 -6.57 -13.56 12.56
CA VAL A 101 -6.51 -12.77 11.32
C VAL A 101 -7.63 -13.19 10.36
N ALA A 102 -7.85 -14.50 10.19
CA ALA A 102 -8.91 -15.04 9.36
C ALA A 102 -10.32 -14.60 9.79
N ASN A 103 -10.54 -14.42 11.09
CA ASN A 103 -11.84 -14.01 11.61
C ASN A 103 -12.02 -12.48 11.72
N ASN A 104 -10.94 -11.74 11.99
CA ASN A 104 -11.04 -10.34 12.40
C ASN A 104 -10.45 -9.35 11.40
N THR A 105 -9.74 -9.82 10.36
CA THR A 105 -9.07 -8.96 9.38
C THR A 105 -9.51 -9.27 7.95
N TYR A 106 -9.41 -10.52 7.52
CA TYR A 106 -9.68 -10.92 6.13
C TYR A 106 -11.11 -10.62 5.66
N PRO A 107 -12.18 -10.88 6.41
CA PRO A 107 -13.53 -10.60 5.94
C PRO A 107 -13.78 -9.11 5.68
N TYR A 108 -13.10 -8.25 6.43
CA TYR A 108 -13.23 -6.81 6.27
C TYR A 108 -12.31 -6.26 5.17
N ALA A 109 -11.19 -6.93 4.88
CA ALA A 109 -10.38 -6.65 3.71
C ALA A 109 -11.17 -6.93 2.43
N GLU A 110 -11.79 -8.11 2.33
CA GLU A 110 -12.68 -8.52 1.24
C GLU A 110 -13.83 -7.52 1.03
N ILE A 111 -14.55 -7.12 2.08
CA ILE A 111 -15.63 -6.12 1.99
C ILE A 111 -15.12 -4.79 1.39
N LEU A 112 -13.94 -4.33 1.78
CA LEU A 112 -13.36 -3.11 1.24
C LEU A 112 -12.97 -3.26 -0.23
N VAL A 113 -12.34 -4.37 -0.61
CA VAL A 113 -11.98 -4.66 -2.00
C VAL A 113 -13.24 -4.78 -2.87
N ASP A 114 -14.27 -5.47 -2.41
CA ASP A 114 -15.56 -5.55 -3.10
C ASP A 114 -16.19 -4.17 -3.30
N SER A 115 -16.12 -3.30 -2.28
CA SER A 115 -16.62 -1.93 -2.39
C SER A 115 -15.85 -1.11 -3.43
N ILE A 116 -14.53 -1.32 -3.53
CA ILE A 116 -13.68 -0.67 -4.54
C ILE A 116 -14.07 -1.14 -5.94
N HIS A 117 -14.18 -2.45 -6.15
CA HIS A 117 -14.54 -3.02 -7.45
C HIS A 117 -15.99 -2.73 -7.86
N ALA A 118 -16.91 -2.63 -6.88
CA ALA A 118 -18.28 -2.20 -7.14
C ALA A 118 -18.37 -0.76 -7.65
N ASN A 119 -17.46 0.13 -7.18
CA ASN A 119 -17.35 1.48 -7.71
C ASN A 119 -16.69 1.50 -9.10
N SER A 120 -15.57 0.79 -9.27
CA SER A 120 -14.85 0.69 -10.54
C SER A 120 -14.01 -0.57 -10.59
N SER A 121 -14.30 -1.46 -11.54
CA SER A 121 -13.52 -2.68 -11.77
C SER A 121 -12.11 -2.39 -12.34
N CYS A 122 -11.82 -1.16 -12.75
CA CYS A 122 -10.49 -0.74 -13.21
C CYS A 122 -9.61 -0.18 -12.08
N THR A 123 -10.18 0.06 -10.90
CA THR A 123 -9.42 0.52 -9.74
C THR A 123 -8.63 -0.65 -9.15
N GLU A 124 -7.34 -0.46 -8.93
CA GLU A 124 -6.46 -1.45 -8.32
C GLU A 124 -6.45 -1.31 -6.79
N PRO A 125 -6.96 -2.31 -6.02
CA PRO A 125 -6.76 -2.36 -4.59
C PRO A 125 -5.31 -2.72 -4.29
N LEU A 126 -4.66 -1.93 -3.40
CA LEU A 126 -3.25 -2.09 -3.06
C LEU A 126 -3.08 -2.21 -1.55
N PHE A 127 -2.82 -3.41 -1.06
CA PHE A 127 -2.50 -3.59 0.36
C PHE A 127 -1.13 -3.01 0.71
N PHE A 128 -1.11 -2.13 1.70
CA PHE A 128 0.11 -1.52 2.23
C PHE A 128 0.64 -2.36 3.39
N MET A 129 1.61 -3.24 3.12
CA MET A 129 2.23 -4.09 4.13
C MET A 129 2.96 -3.24 5.17
N THR A 130 2.46 -3.24 6.39
CA THR A 130 3.10 -2.55 7.52
C THR A 130 4.35 -3.29 8.01
N TRP A 131 5.04 -2.71 8.99
CA TRP A 131 6.27 -3.25 9.57
C TRP A 131 6.08 -3.67 11.03
N GLY A 132 6.88 -4.64 11.46
CA GLY A 132 6.92 -5.10 12.85
C GLY A 132 7.42 -4.01 13.80
N ARG A 133 6.95 -4.05 15.05
CA ARG A 133 7.47 -3.19 16.12
C ARG A 133 8.90 -3.61 16.46
N LYS A 134 9.74 -2.65 16.82
CA LYS A 134 11.17 -2.86 17.12
C LYS A 134 11.44 -4.06 18.04
N TYR A 135 10.61 -4.26 19.04
CA TYR A 135 10.74 -5.35 20.01
C TYR A 135 9.62 -6.41 19.89
N GLY A 136 8.94 -6.46 18.76
CA GLY A 136 7.72 -7.24 18.59
C GLY A 136 6.53 -6.64 19.32
N ASP A 137 5.43 -7.38 19.39
CA ASP A 137 4.23 -6.97 20.12
C ASP A 137 4.26 -7.50 21.56
N GLN A 138 4.94 -6.79 22.44
CA GLN A 138 5.12 -7.19 23.85
C GLN A 138 3.79 -7.30 24.61
N GLN A 139 2.77 -6.60 24.17
CA GLN A 139 1.44 -6.62 24.81
C GLN A 139 0.71 -7.95 24.58
N ASN A 140 0.84 -8.54 23.39
CA ASN A 140 0.15 -9.76 22.99
C ASN A 140 1.08 -10.97 22.91
N CYS A 141 2.36 -10.78 23.14
CA CYS A 141 3.44 -11.76 23.04
C CYS A 141 3.17 -13.03 23.87
N ALA A 142 2.66 -12.89 25.08
CA ALA A 142 2.39 -14.04 25.95
C ALA A 142 1.30 -14.96 25.39
N ALA A 143 0.31 -14.41 24.69
CA ALA A 143 -0.77 -15.18 24.09
C ALA A 143 -0.37 -15.80 22.73
N TYR A 144 0.57 -15.18 22.02
CA TYR A 144 1.03 -15.64 20.72
C TYR A 144 2.56 -15.40 20.55
N PRO A 145 3.42 -16.32 21.03
CA PRO A 145 4.87 -16.17 21.05
C PRO A 145 5.55 -15.77 19.73
N PRO A 146 5.07 -16.16 18.53
CA PRO A 146 5.71 -15.74 17.28
C PRO A 146 5.89 -14.22 17.14
N ILE A 147 5.03 -13.40 17.75
CA ILE A 147 5.13 -11.93 17.65
C ILE A 147 5.97 -11.27 18.75
N CYS A 148 6.67 -12.05 19.58
CA CYS A 148 7.54 -11.54 20.66
C CYS A 148 8.77 -10.78 20.14
N THR A 149 9.10 -10.93 18.87
CA THR A 149 10.28 -10.31 18.25
C THR A 149 9.89 -9.52 17.01
N TYR A 150 10.74 -8.55 16.63
CA TYR A 150 10.58 -7.86 15.34
C TYR A 150 10.46 -8.83 14.16
N LEU A 151 11.38 -9.80 14.08
CA LEU A 151 11.43 -10.73 12.95
C LEU A 151 10.18 -11.61 12.87
N GLY A 152 9.71 -12.12 13.99
CA GLY A 152 8.51 -12.94 14.05
C GLY A 152 7.25 -12.14 13.73
N MET A 153 7.11 -10.93 14.29
CA MET A 153 6.00 -10.03 13.96
C MET A 153 6.01 -9.65 12.47
N GLN A 154 7.19 -9.30 11.91
CA GLN A 154 7.32 -8.97 10.49
C GLN A 154 6.98 -10.14 9.58
N GLN A 155 7.36 -11.36 9.96
CA GLN A 155 7.03 -12.57 9.21
C GLN A 155 5.51 -12.77 9.17
N ARG A 156 4.82 -12.65 10.31
CA ARG A 156 3.37 -12.76 10.38
C ARG A 156 2.66 -11.69 9.54
N LEU A 157 3.10 -10.43 9.64
CA LEU A 157 2.59 -9.34 8.79
C LEU A 157 2.73 -9.71 7.31
N ARG A 158 3.91 -10.16 6.89
CA ARG A 158 4.14 -10.55 5.50
C ARG A 158 3.20 -11.65 5.04
N GLU A 159 3.05 -12.71 5.82
CA GLU A 159 2.16 -13.84 5.50
C GLU A 159 0.73 -13.36 5.31
N SER A 160 0.20 -12.61 6.27
CA SER A 160 -1.21 -12.15 6.23
C SER A 160 -1.49 -11.16 5.10
N TYR A 161 -0.56 -10.23 4.84
CA TYR A 161 -0.75 -9.28 3.73
C TYR A 161 -0.68 -9.94 2.35
N LEU A 162 0.18 -10.93 2.18
CA LEU A 162 0.25 -11.70 0.93
C LEU A 162 -0.98 -12.61 0.75
N GLU A 163 -1.50 -13.17 1.85
CA GLU A 163 -2.71 -13.97 1.83
C GLU A 163 -3.94 -13.11 1.47
N MET A 164 -4.12 -11.92 2.06
CA MET A 164 -5.17 -10.98 1.66
C MET A 164 -5.05 -10.62 0.18
N ALA A 165 -3.85 -10.23 -0.27
CA ALA A 165 -3.63 -9.85 -1.66
C ALA A 165 -3.97 -10.99 -2.64
N PHE A 166 -3.63 -12.21 -2.29
CA PHE A 166 -3.94 -13.39 -3.10
C PHE A 166 -5.44 -13.69 -3.13
N ASN A 167 -6.09 -13.70 -1.95
CA ASN A 167 -7.50 -14.06 -1.82
C ASN A 167 -8.42 -13.04 -2.48
N ASP A 168 -8.08 -11.76 -2.36
CA ASP A 168 -8.89 -10.64 -2.83
C ASP A 168 -8.49 -10.16 -4.24
N SER A 169 -7.59 -10.89 -4.93
CA SER A 169 -7.07 -10.51 -6.27
C SER A 169 -6.55 -9.08 -6.30
N ALA A 170 -5.83 -8.67 -5.26
CA ALA A 170 -5.27 -7.33 -5.08
C ALA A 170 -3.74 -7.34 -5.11
N SER A 171 -3.12 -6.19 -5.33
CA SER A 171 -1.67 -6.04 -5.21
C SER A 171 -1.22 -5.80 -3.77
N CYS A 172 0.08 -5.97 -3.50
CA CYS A 172 0.66 -5.69 -2.20
C CYS A 172 1.95 -4.87 -2.32
N ALA A 173 1.97 -3.68 -1.75
CA ALA A 173 3.18 -2.89 -1.57
C ALA A 173 4.00 -3.43 -0.38
N PRO A 174 5.19 -4.01 -0.60
CA PRO A 174 5.93 -4.73 0.43
C PRO A 174 6.76 -3.80 1.34
N VAL A 175 6.14 -2.74 1.87
CA VAL A 175 6.84 -1.68 2.62
C VAL A 175 7.54 -2.23 3.87
N GLY A 176 6.87 -3.11 4.62
CA GLY A 176 7.48 -3.75 5.78
C GLY A 176 8.72 -4.61 5.43
N MET A 177 8.78 -5.18 4.23
CA MET A 177 9.96 -5.91 3.77
C MET A 177 11.09 -4.99 3.33
N ALA A 178 10.76 -3.84 2.71
CA ALA A 178 11.74 -2.80 2.41
C ALA A 178 12.35 -2.25 3.71
N TRP A 179 11.51 -1.99 4.72
CA TRP A 179 11.95 -1.58 6.05
C TRP A 179 12.90 -2.60 6.71
N LYS A 180 12.52 -3.88 6.66
CA LYS A 180 13.38 -4.97 7.16
C LYS A 180 14.74 -4.98 6.48
N LYS A 181 14.78 -4.76 5.16
CA LYS A 181 16.03 -4.70 4.40
C LYS A 181 16.89 -3.51 4.80
N SER A 182 16.29 -2.34 4.99
CA SER A 182 17.01 -1.12 5.40
C SER A 182 17.67 -1.30 6.78
N ILE A 183 16.94 -1.83 7.77
CA ILE A 183 17.50 -2.11 9.12
C ILE A 183 18.69 -3.07 9.03
N ALA A 184 18.66 -4.07 8.16
CA ALA A 184 19.74 -5.05 8.03
C ALA A 184 21.00 -4.47 7.35
N ILE A 185 20.90 -3.34 6.66
CA ILE A 185 22.06 -2.65 6.06
C ILE A 185 22.76 -1.76 7.09
N ASP A 186 22.01 -1.18 8.03
CA ASP A 186 22.50 -0.23 9.03
C ASP A 186 22.97 -0.92 10.33
N SER A 187 22.87 -2.23 10.43
CA SER A 187 23.27 -3.05 11.60
C SER A 187 24.58 -3.82 11.34
#